data_4f4b7fb5e6c701ac33af58b0e60651d4
#
_entry.id   4f4b7fb5e6c701ac33af58b0e60651d4
#
_cell.length_a   1.000
_cell.length_b   1.000
_cell.length_c   1.000
_cell.angle_alpha   90.00
_cell.angle_beta   90.00
_cell.angle_gamma   90.00
#
_symmetry.space_group_name_H-M   'P 1'
#
loop_
_entity.id
_entity.type
_entity.pdbx_description
1 polymer ?
#
loop_
_entity_poly.entity_id
_entity_poly.type
_entity_poly.pdbx_seq_one_letter_code
_entity_poly.pdbx_strand_id
1 'polypeptide(L)'
;MIRICIVCLPLVFIIQVAACQNVNDLKLKDFHPVSIYKTPVTTIEKARYPVIDFHSHDYPKTDEEVDAWVRTMDEAGIAKTIILSYSTGARFDSVVEKYKRYKDRFEIWCGFDYTGYEKEGWQQHALAELERCYQKGARGVGELGDKGLGEFYSKPVAGWGMHIDDPRMKPLLEKCAELHMPEAFMLLKMHGCTKTLIQPMTG
;
A
#
# COMPACT_ATOMS: atom_id res chain seq x y z
N MET A 1 18.15 -7.68 85.68
CA MET A 1 18.06 -8.73 84.67
C MET A 1 17.20 -8.15 83.50
N ILE A 2 17.87 -7.72 82.42
CA ILE A 2 17.22 -7.15 81.22
C ILE A 2 17.19 -8.29 80.23
N ARG A 3 15.94 -8.68 79.85
CA ARG A 3 15.69 -9.65 78.75
C ARG A 3 15.58 -8.88 77.44
N ILE A 4 16.60 -9.06 76.61
CA ILE A 4 16.56 -8.54 75.23
C ILE A 4 15.79 -9.55 74.39
N CYS A 5 14.60 -9.09 73.85
CA CYS A 5 13.85 -9.89 72.91
C CYS A 5 14.34 -9.54 71.53
N ILE A 6 15.08 -10.47 70.88
CA ILE A 6 15.50 -10.33 69.49
C ILE A 6 14.33 -10.76 68.61
N VAL A 7 13.68 -9.80 67.99
CA VAL A 7 12.67 -10.06 66.94
C VAL A 7 13.42 -10.26 65.61
N CYS A 8 13.55 -11.52 65.19
CA CYS A 8 14.03 -11.84 63.87
C CYS A 8 12.95 -11.52 62.85
N LEU A 9 13.11 -10.42 62.08
CA LEU A 9 12.29 -10.12 60.92
C LEU A 9 12.78 -10.94 59.72
N PRO A 10 12.00 -11.83 59.11
CA PRO A 10 12.42 -12.50 57.87
C PRO A 10 12.40 -11.49 56.73
N LEU A 11 13.57 -11.20 56.20
CA LEU A 11 13.74 -10.41 55.00
C LEU A 11 13.31 -11.29 53.80
N VAL A 12 12.07 -11.13 53.33
CA VAL A 12 11.60 -11.81 52.14
C VAL A 12 12.19 -11.08 50.91
N PHE A 13 13.25 -11.63 50.37
CA PHE A 13 13.77 -11.22 49.07
C PHE A 13 12.77 -11.67 47.99
N ILE A 14 11.96 -10.75 47.49
CA ILE A 14 11.19 -10.98 46.27
C ILE A 14 12.16 -10.88 45.11
N ILE A 15 12.66 -12.02 44.64
CA ILE A 15 13.38 -12.13 43.39
C ILE A 15 12.34 -11.95 42.29
N GLN A 16 12.25 -10.75 41.73
CA GLN A 16 11.53 -10.56 40.45
C GLN A 16 12.37 -11.26 39.39
N VAL A 17 11.96 -12.45 39.03
CA VAL A 17 12.45 -13.11 37.82
C VAL A 17 11.87 -12.31 36.65
N ALA A 18 12.69 -11.46 36.03
CA ALA A 18 12.36 -10.87 34.74
C ALA A 18 12.27 -12.04 33.74
N ALA A 19 11.08 -12.53 33.53
CA ALA A 19 10.82 -13.49 32.45
C ALA A 19 11.14 -12.79 31.13
N CYS A 20 12.32 -13.06 30.59
CA CYS A 20 12.65 -12.65 29.23
C CYS A 20 11.73 -13.44 28.31
N GLN A 21 10.66 -12.79 27.82
CA GLN A 21 9.76 -13.41 26.86
C GLN A 21 10.57 -13.72 25.59
N ASN A 22 10.49 -14.97 25.14
CA ASN A 22 11.10 -15.35 23.88
C ASN A 22 10.38 -14.59 22.76
N VAL A 23 11.13 -13.87 21.94
CA VAL A 23 10.59 -13.09 20.82
C VAL A 23 9.75 -13.94 19.87
N ASN A 24 10.06 -15.22 19.75
CA ASN A 24 9.31 -16.15 18.89
C ASN A 24 7.91 -16.50 19.43
N ASP A 25 7.67 -16.30 20.72
CA ASP A 25 6.37 -16.57 21.37
C ASP A 25 5.48 -15.33 21.42
N LEU A 26 6.00 -14.16 21.05
CA LEU A 26 5.28 -12.90 21.08
C LEU A 26 4.27 -12.83 19.92
N LYS A 27 3.00 -12.87 20.26
CA LYS A 27 1.94 -12.71 19.26
C LYS A 27 1.78 -11.24 18.87
N LEU A 28 1.46 -10.98 17.62
CA LEU A 28 1.28 -9.62 17.11
C LEU A 28 0.27 -8.80 17.93
N LYS A 29 -0.80 -9.43 18.42
CA LYS A 29 -1.80 -8.78 19.29
C LYS A 29 -1.27 -8.31 20.65
N ASP A 30 -0.16 -8.92 21.11
CA ASP A 30 0.49 -8.65 22.40
C ASP A 30 1.73 -7.75 22.20
N PHE A 31 2.03 -7.37 20.97
CA PHE A 31 3.15 -6.51 20.61
C PHE A 31 2.76 -5.03 20.75
N HIS A 32 3.08 -4.45 21.90
CA HIS A 32 2.82 -3.04 22.21
C HIS A 32 4.13 -2.29 22.48
N PRO A 33 4.93 -1.98 21.43
CA PRO A 33 6.21 -1.32 21.63
C PRO A 33 6.02 0.09 22.18
N VAL A 34 6.80 0.44 23.19
CA VAL A 34 6.88 1.79 23.70
C VAL A 34 8.06 2.49 23.04
N SER A 35 7.82 3.67 22.45
CA SER A 35 8.89 4.45 21.85
C SER A 35 9.94 4.85 22.91
N ILE A 36 11.21 4.61 22.60
CA ILE A 36 12.35 5.11 23.41
C ILE A 36 12.57 6.61 23.22
N TYR A 37 11.98 7.20 22.15
CA TYR A 37 12.08 8.62 21.87
C TYR A 37 10.98 9.39 22.61
N LYS A 38 11.39 10.43 23.33
CA LYS A 38 10.49 11.39 23.97
C LYS A 38 10.41 12.65 23.11
N THR A 39 9.66 12.57 22.04
CA THR A 39 9.43 13.73 21.17
C THR A 39 8.18 14.51 21.61
N PRO A 40 8.17 15.85 21.49
CA PRO A 40 6.97 16.61 21.71
C PRO A 40 5.84 16.12 20.79
N VAL A 41 4.66 15.94 21.35
CA VAL A 41 3.47 15.58 20.57
C VAL A 41 2.80 16.86 20.10
N THR A 42 2.70 17.03 18.78
CA THR A 42 1.91 18.12 18.20
C THR A 42 0.60 17.56 17.69
N THR A 43 -0.49 18.07 18.17
CA THR A 43 -1.81 17.72 17.63
C THR A 43 -2.07 18.55 16.39
N ILE A 44 -2.17 17.88 15.24
CA ILE A 44 -2.51 18.51 13.96
C ILE A 44 -3.89 17.97 13.56
N GLU A 45 -4.89 18.82 13.62
CA GLU A 45 -6.28 18.45 13.30
C GLU A 45 -6.55 18.57 11.80
N LYS A 46 -5.91 19.53 11.12
CA LYS A 46 -6.13 19.79 9.70
C LYS A 46 -4.85 20.33 9.03
N ALA A 47 -4.65 19.97 7.79
CA ALA A 47 -3.58 20.51 6.96
C ALA A 47 -3.76 22.03 6.78
N ARG A 48 -2.66 22.79 6.88
CA ARG A 48 -2.64 24.25 6.68
C ARG A 48 -2.93 24.64 5.22
N TYR A 49 -2.47 23.82 4.30
CA TYR A 49 -2.62 24.00 2.85
C TYR A 49 -3.40 22.84 2.26
N PRO A 50 -4.10 23.02 1.12
CA PRO A 50 -4.74 21.93 0.42
C PRO A 50 -3.74 20.80 0.14
N VAL A 51 -4.08 19.59 0.50
CA VAL A 51 -3.23 18.41 0.34
C VAL A 51 -3.75 17.55 -0.80
N ILE A 52 -2.84 16.97 -1.57
CA ILE A 52 -3.15 15.90 -2.50
C ILE A 52 -2.64 14.60 -1.87
N ASP A 53 -3.56 13.68 -1.60
CA ASP A 53 -3.23 12.30 -1.26
C ASP A 53 -2.86 11.57 -2.54
N PHE A 54 -1.57 11.29 -2.71
CA PHE A 54 -1.03 10.73 -3.93
C PHE A 54 -1.10 9.20 -4.00
N HIS A 55 -1.43 8.52 -2.91
CA HIS A 55 -1.38 7.06 -2.85
C HIS A 55 -2.57 6.49 -2.09
N SER A 56 -3.64 6.25 -2.80
CA SER A 56 -4.81 5.55 -2.26
C SER A 56 -5.34 4.51 -3.25
N HIS A 57 -6.24 3.65 -2.78
CA HIS A 57 -6.82 2.59 -3.59
C HIS A 57 -8.35 2.65 -3.56
N ASP A 58 -8.99 1.83 -4.39
CA ASP A 58 -10.45 1.73 -4.49
C ASP A 58 -11.05 0.94 -3.30
N TYR A 59 -11.08 1.57 -2.11
CA TYR A 59 -11.59 0.95 -0.88
C TYR A 59 -13.13 0.92 -0.78
N PRO A 60 -13.86 2.01 -1.11
CA PRO A 60 -15.30 2.05 -0.99
C PRO A 60 -16.02 1.00 -1.83
N LYS A 61 -17.08 0.42 -1.26
CA LYS A 61 -17.93 -0.56 -1.93
C LYS A 61 -19.26 0.03 -2.37
N THR A 62 -19.68 1.11 -1.72
CA THR A 62 -20.96 1.80 -1.98
C THR A 62 -20.76 3.29 -2.18
N ASP A 63 -21.78 3.94 -2.72
CA ASP A 63 -21.78 5.39 -2.91
C ASP A 63 -21.73 6.14 -1.57
N GLU A 64 -22.39 5.62 -0.53
CA GLU A 64 -22.39 6.19 0.81
C GLU A 64 -20.99 6.15 1.44
N GLU A 65 -20.20 5.12 1.16
CA GLU A 65 -18.81 5.04 1.60
C GLU A 65 -17.93 6.05 0.85
N VAL A 66 -18.17 6.32 -0.43
CA VAL A 66 -17.50 7.40 -1.16
C VAL A 66 -17.86 8.76 -0.55
N ASP A 67 -19.15 8.99 -0.25
CA ASP A 67 -19.61 10.21 0.41
C ASP A 67 -18.96 10.39 1.78
N ALA A 68 -18.82 9.32 2.56
CA ALA A 68 -18.15 9.34 3.85
C ALA A 68 -16.66 9.70 3.69
N TRP A 69 -15.99 9.14 2.69
CA TRP A 69 -14.60 9.47 2.39
C TRP A 69 -14.41 10.94 2.05
N VAL A 70 -15.29 11.50 1.20
CA VAL A 70 -15.23 12.93 0.86
C VAL A 70 -15.39 13.80 2.12
N ARG A 71 -16.29 13.47 3.03
CA ARG A 71 -16.41 14.19 4.31
C ARG A 71 -15.12 14.15 5.13
N THR A 72 -14.50 12.97 5.23
CA THR A 72 -13.20 12.82 5.92
C THR A 72 -12.10 13.65 5.24
N MET A 73 -12.08 13.69 3.90
CA MET A 73 -11.15 14.56 3.16
C MET A 73 -11.37 16.03 3.51
N ASP A 74 -12.61 16.48 3.61
CA ASP A 74 -12.95 17.87 3.95
C ASP A 74 -12.49 18.22 5.39
N GLU A 75 -12.71 17.33 6.32
CA GLU A 75 -12.27 17.47 7.71
C GLU A 75 -10.74 17.56 7.82
N ALA A 76 -10.02 16.68 7.09
CA ALA A 76 -8.56 16.64 7.10
C ALA A 76 -7.88 17.71 6.24
N GLY A 77 -8.62 18.41 5.38
CA GLY A 77 -8.06 19.38 4.42
C GLY A 77 -7.42 18.76 3.19
N ILE A 78 -7.84 17.54 2.82
CA ILE A 78 -7.40 16.87 1.60
C ILE A 78 -8.25 17.37 0.44
N ALA A 79 -7.63 18.04 -0.51
CA ALA A 79 -8.30 18.59 -1.67
C ALA A 79 -8.60 17.54 -2.74
N LYS A 80 -7.66 16.62 -2.95
CA LYS A 80 -7.75 15.58 -3.98
C LYS A 80 -7.07 14.31 -3.51
N THR A 81 -7.61 13.17 -3.92
CA THR A 81 -6.99 11.84 -3.72
C THR A 81 -6.80 11.17 -5.08
N ILE A 82 -5.64 10.58 -5.30
CA ILE A 82 -5.32 9.76 -6.46
C ILE A 82 -5.62 8.31 -6.13
N ILE A 83 -6.47 7.69 -6.92
CA ILE A 83 -6.85 6.28 -6.78
C ILE A 83 -6.02 5.44 -7.73
N LEU A 84 -5.05 4.73 -7.19
CA LEU A 84 -4.23 3.76 -7.90
C LEU A 84 -5.03 2.47 -8.05
N SER A 85 -5.84 2.38 -9.13
CA SER A 85 -6.79 1.27 -9.29
C SER A 85 -6.16 0.01 -9.87
N TYR A 86 -5.00 0.13 -10.53
CA TYR A 86 -4.32 -0.93 -11.29
C TYR A 86 -5.29 -1.78 -12.13
N SER A 87 -6.39 -1.20 -12.57
CA SER A 87 -7.48 -1.88 -13.28
C SER A 87 -7.52 -1.48 -14.75
N THR A 88 -8.00 -2.39 -15.58
CA THR A 88 -8.24 -2.21 -17.02
C THR A 88 -9.64 -2.72 -17.38
N GLY A 89 -10.05 -2.54 -18.62
CA GLY A 89 -11.32 -3.04 -19.15
C GLY A 89 -12.53 -2.55 -18.38
N ALA A 90 -13.57 -3.38 -18.31
CA ALA A 90 -14.83 -3.07 -17.63
C ALA A 90 -14.64 -2.78 -16.13
N ARG A 91 -13.56 -3.32 -15.51
CA ARG A 91 -13.26 -3.03 -14.10
C ARG A 91 -12.83 -1.58 -13.92
N PHE A 92 -11.96 -1.06 -14.80
CA PHE A 92 -11.59 0.36 -14.81
C PHE A 92 -12.82 1.24 -15.01
N ASP A 93 -13.67 0.91 -15.98
CA ASP A 93 -14.90 1.66 -16.26
C ASP A 93 -15.82 1.75 -15.03
N SER A 94 -15.94 0.64 -14.27
CA SER A 94 -16.72 0.61 -13.03
C SER A 94 -16.11 1.50 -11.92
N VAL A 95 -14.79 1.59 -11.83
CA VAL A 95 -14.13 2.49 -10.87
C VAL A 95 -14.38 3.95 -11.26
N VAL A 96 -14.21 4.30 -12.54
CA VAL A 96 -14.49 5.67 -13.02
C VAL A 96 -15.94 6.06 -12.74
N GLU A 97 -16.89 5.16 -13.00
CA GLU A 97 -18.32 5.42 -12.77
C GLU A 97 -18.62 5.65 -11.28
N LYS A 98 -18.00 4.88 -10.37
CA LYS A 98 -18.18 5.01 -8.92
C LYS A 98 -17.81 6.41 -8.42
N TYR A 99 -16.70 6.97 -8.91
CA TYR A 99 -16.20 8.26 -8.44
C TYR A 99 -16.68 9.47 -9.28
N LYS A 100 -17.46 9.27 -10.30
CA LYS A 100 -17.84 10.33 -11.27
C LYS A 100 -18.51 11.54 -10.63
N ARG A 101 -19.28 11.36 -9.53
CA ARG A 101 -19.93 12.44 -8.79
C ARG A 101 -18.93 13.41 -8.16
N TYR A 102 -17.72 12.92 -7.91
CA TYR A 102 -16.63 13.63 -7.25
C TYR A 102 -15.37 13.70 -8.11
N LYS A 103 -15.54 13.87 -9.44
CA LYS A 103 -14.42 13.89 -10.42
C LYS A 103 -13.35 14.94 -10.12
N ASP A 104 -13.69 16.00 -9.39
CA ASP A 104 -12.73 17.05 -9.00
C ASP A 104 -11.99 16.69 -7.70
N ARG A 105 -12.48 15.68 -6.98
CA ARG A 105 -11.90 15.22 -5.71
C ARG A 105 -11.09 13.93 -5.87
N PHE A 106 -11.40 13.13 -6.88
CA PHE A 106 -10.69 11.89 -7.17
C PHE A 106 -10.14 11.89 -8.58
N GLU A 107 -8.89 11.47 -8.69
CA GLU A 107 -8.24 11.21 -9.96
C GLU A 107 -7.96 9.70 -10.06
N ILE A 108 -8.43 9.07 -11.13
CA ILE A 108 -8.37 7.62 -11.26
C ILE A 108 -7.22 7.25 -12.19
N TRP A 109 -6.32 6.39 -11.70
CA TRP A 109 -5.23 5.83 -12.46
C TRP A 109 -5.54 4.39 -12.84
N CYS A 110 -5.22 4.01 -14.08
CA CYS A 110 -5.44 2.65 -14.58
C CYS A 110 -4.24 1.72 -14.31
N GLY A 111 -4.31 0.48 -14.78
CA GLY A 111 -3.19 -0.45 -14.91
C GLY A 111 -2.78 -0.62 -16.37
N PHE A 112 -1.78 -1.49 -16.60
CA PHE A 112 -1.53 -2.07 -17.91
C PHE A 112 -2.31 -3.38 -18.06
N ASP A 113 -2.80 -3.67 -19.25
CA ASP A 113 -3.43 -4.96 -19.54
C ASP A 113 -2.36 -6.01 -19.90
N TYR A 114 -2.15 -6.96 -19.00
CA TYR A 114 -1.21 -8.05 -19.20
C TYR A 114 -1.86 -9.30 -19.82
N THR A 115 -3.09 -9.22 -20.29
CA THR A 115 -3.76 -10.36 -20.94
C THR A 115 -2.98 -10.82 -22.16
N GLY A 116 -2.40 -12.02 -22.08
CA GLY A 116 -1.60 -12.57 -23.17
C GLY A 116 -0.18 -12.01 -23.30
N TYR A 117 0.38 -11.45 -22.26
CA TYR A 117 1.72 -10.80 -22.25
C TYR A 117 2.88 -11.73 -22.69
N GLU A 118 2.68 -13.04 -22.70
CA GLU A 118 3.63 -14.03 -23.20
C GLU A 118 3.51 -14.26 -24.73
N LYS A 119 2.51 -13.68 -25.38
CA LYS A 119 2.20 -13.91 -26.80
C LYS A 119 2.67 -12.74 -27.64
N GLU A 120 3.00 -13.04 -28.90
CA GLU A 120 3.23 -12.03 -29.92
C GLU A 120 1.97 -11.14 -30.08
N GLY A 121 2.18 -9.86 -30.30
CA GLY A 121 1.07 -8.90 -30.47
C GLY A 121 0.48 -8.33 -29.15
N TRP A 122 0.93 -8.81 -27.99
CA TRP A 122 0.45 -8.30 -26.70
C TRP A 122 0.64 -6.78 -26.55
N GLN A 123 1.79 -6.25 -26.97
CA GLN A 123 2.07 -4.82 -26.81
C GLN A 123 1.03 -3.95 -27.50
N GLN A 124 0.60 -4.32 -28.71
CA GLN A 124 -0.42 -3.57 -29.46
C GLN A 124 -1.78 -3.58 -28.71
N HIS A 125 -2.14 -4.72 -28.15
CA HIS A 125 -3.35 -4.82 -27.32
C HIS A 125 -3.25 -3.96 -26.07
N ALA A 126 -2.14 -4.04 -25.34
CA ALA A 126 -1.93 -3.26 -24.12
C ALA A 126 -1.87 -1.75 -24.38
N LEU A 127 -1.27 -1.32 -25.51
CA LEU A 127 -1.27 0.08 -25.93
C LEU A 127 -2.68 0.58 -26.26
N ALA A 128 -3.48 -0.20 -27.01
CA ALA A 128 -4.85 0.15 -27.32
C ALA A 128 -5.73 0.28 -26.07
N GLU A 129 -5.54 -0.63 -25.11
CA GLU A 129 -6.25 -0.56 -23.84
C GLU A 129 -5.82 0.63 -22.97
N LEU A 130 -4.52 0.96 -22.93
CA LEU A 130 -4.02 2.14 -22.24
C LEU A 130 -4.67 3.43 -22.82
N GLU A 131 -4.69 3.55 -24.12
CA GLU A 131 -5.32 4.68 -24.79
C GLU A 131 -6.85 4.73 -24.52
N ARG A 132 -7.52 3.58 -24.53
CA ARG A 132 -8.94 3.49 -24.16
C ARG A 132 -9.16 3.96 -22.71
N CYS A 133 -8.33 3.54 -21.76
CA CYS A 133 -8.41 4.01 -20.37
C CYS A 133 -8.21 5.53 -20.27
N TYR A 134 -7.25 6.08 -21.02
CA TYR A 134 -7.03 7.53 -21.10
C TYR A 134 -8.29 8.27 -21.59
N GLN A 135 -8.91 7.79 -22.68
CA GLN A 135 -10.15 8.35 -23.23
C GLN A 135 -11.33 8.25 -22.24
N LYS A 136 -11.32 7.23 -21.37
CA LYS A 136 -12.29 7.03 -20.29
C LYS A 136 -12.02 7.88 -19.05
N GLY A 137 -10.90 8.58 -19.00
CA GLY A 137 -10.59 9.50 -17.91
C GLY A 137 -9.43 9.10 -17.02
N ALA A 138 -8.67 8.06 -17.35
CA ALA A 138 -7.41 7.78 -16.68
C ALA A 138 -6.44 8.97 -16.80
N ARG A 139 -5.70 9.27 -15.74
CA ARG A 139 -4.71 10.36 -15.72
C ARG A 139 -3.32 9.90 -15.28
N GLY A 140 -3.15 8.61 -15.07
CA GLY A 140 -1.88 7.97 -14.73
C GLY A 140 -2.04 6.46 -14.72
N VAL A 141 -0.93 5.76 -14.49
CA VAL A 141 -0.87 4.31 -14.38
C VAL A 141 -0.31 3.93 -13.02
N GLY A 142 -0.98 3.06 -12.31
CA GLY A 142 -0.51 2.56 -11.02
C GLY A 142 -1.61 1.96 -10.13
N GLU A 143 -1.19 1.35 -9.07
CA GLU A 143 0.17 1.08 -8.64
C GLU A 143 0.73 -0.13 -9.39
N LEU A 144 1.92 0.00 -9.97
CA LEU A 144 2.63 -1.12 -10.60
C LEU A 144 3.65 -1.64 -9.59
N GLY A 145 3.51 -2.90 -9.17
CA GLY A 145 4.39 -3.50 -8.18
C GLY A 145 5.42 -4.42 -8.82
N ASP A 146 6.70 -4.13 -8.60
CA ASP A 146 7.78 -5.09 -8.81
C ASP A 146 8.53 -5.29 -7.50
N LYS A 147 8.23 -6.37 -6.81
CA LYS A 147 8.87 -6.74 -5.54
C LYS A 147 10.15 -7.53 -5.72
N GLY A 148 10.78 -7.43 -6.89
CA GLY A 148 12.00 -8.15 -7.25
C GLY A 148 11.74 -9.54 -7.82
N LEU A 149 10.50 -9.89 -8.10
CA LEU A 149 10.07 -11.14 -8.72
C LEU A 149 9.51 -10.92 -10.13
N GLY A 150 9.50 -9.67 -10.61
CA GLY A 150 8.88 -9.32 -11.89
C GLY A 150 7.37 -9.54 -11.84
N GLU A 151 6.71 -9.12 -10.77
CA GLU A 151 5.27 -9.22 -10.60
C GLU A 151 4.66 -7.84 -10.74
N PHE A 152 4.02 -7.58 -11.86
CA PHE A 152 3.23 -6.36 -12.05
C PHE A 152 1.78 -6.60 -11.67
N TYR A 153 1.33 -5.87 -10.64
CA TYR A 153 -0.07 -5.90 -10.27
C TYR A 153 -0.91 -5.20 -11.32
N SER A 154 -1.86 -5.94 -11.87
CA SER A 154 -2.92 -5.40 -12.70
C SER A 154 -4.16 -6.28 -12.55
N LYS A 155 -5.32 -5.74 -12.95
CA LYS A 155 -6.57 -6.47 -12.97
C LYS A 155 -7.21 -6.30 -14.34
N PRO A 156 -7.70 -7.36 -14.95
CA PRO A 156 -7.94 -8.69 -14.36
C PRO A 156 -6.70 -9.60 -14.25
N VAL A 157 -5.64 -9.34 -14.99
CA VAL A 157 -4.47 -10.22 -15.10
C VAL A 157 -3.21 -9.48 -14.69
N ALA A 158 -2.42 -10.07 -13.80
CA ALA A 158 -1.08 -9.60 -13.47
C ALA A 158 -0.03 -10.14 -14.45
N GLY A 159 1.04 -9.38 -14.68
CA GLY A 159 2.22 -9.85 -15.42
C GLY A 159 3.22 -10.51 -14.49
N TRP A 160 3.76 -11.66 -14.86
CA TRP A 160 4.76 -12.37 -14.10
C TRP A 160 6.09 -12.46 -14.88
N GLY A 161 7.22 -12.41 -14.16
CA GLY A 161 8.54 -12.48 -14.76
C GLY A 161 8.91 -11.26 -15.61
N MET A 162 8.19 -10.16 -15.46
CA MET A 162 8.50 -8.88 -16.09
C MET A 162 9.00 -7.90 -15.04
N HIS A 163 10.06 -7.19 -15.36
CA HIS A 163 10.56 -6.07 -14.58
C HIS A 163 10.30 -4.77 -15.34
N ILE A 164 10.42 -3.64 -14.65
CA ILE A 164 10.17 -2.32 -15.26
C ILE A 164 11.08 -2.05 -16.46
N ASP A 165 12.28 -2.59 -16.46
CA ASP A 165 13.27 -2.50 -17.54
C ASP A 165 13.14 -3.61 -18.59
N ASP A 166 12.11 -4.47 -18.51
CA ASP A 166 11.83 -5.44 -19.58
C ASP A 166 11.56 -4.69 -20.88
N PRO A 167 12.23 -5.05 -21.99
CA PRO A 167 12.06 -4.37 -23.28
C PRO A 167 10.61 -4.30 -23.77
N ARG A 168 9.75 -5.24 -23.34
CA ARG A 168 8.33 -5.25 -23.69
C ARG A 168 7.56 -4.11 -23.03
N MET A 169 8.05 -3.56 -21.91
CA MET A 169 7.42 -2.44 -21.21
C MET A 169 7.71 -1.10 -21.89
N LYS A 170 8.80 -0.97 -22.61
CA LYS A 170 9.24 0.30 -23.20
C LYS A 170 8.15 1.02 -24.02
N PRO A 171 7.43 0.38 -24.96
CA PRO A 171 6.38 1.08 -25.72
C PRO A 171 5.23 1.60 -24.84
N LEU A 172 4.91 0.91 -23.74
CA LEU A 172 3.87 1.32 -22.81
C LEU A 172 4.29 2.58 -22.02
N LEU A 173 5.54 2.61 -21.54
CA LEU A 173 6.12 3.76 -20.86
C LEU A 173 6.22 4.98 -21.79
N GLU A 174 6.64 4.76 -23.04
CA GLU A 174 6.68 5.82 -24.06
C GLU A 174 5.28 6.36 -24.37
N LYS A 175 4.26 5.50 -24.41
CA LYS A 175 2.86 5.94 -24.60
C LYS A 175 2.35 6.72 -23.38
N CYS A 176 2.71 6.32 -22.17
CA CYS A 176 2.38 7.10 -20.97
C CYS A 176 2.99 8.50 -21.05
N ALA A 177 4.25 8.61 -21.47
CA ALA A 177 4.91 9.91 -21.65
C ALA A 177 4.22 10.76 -22.72
N GLU A 178 3.83 10.18 -23.87
CA GLU A 178 3.08 10.83 -24.94
C GLU A 178 1.73 11.39 -24.43
N LEU A 179 1.02 10.62 -23.60
CA LEU A 179 -0.27 10.98 -23.02
C LEU A 179 -0.15 11.84 -21.76
N HIS A 180 1.05 12.21 -21.34
CA HIS A 180 1.32 12.89 -20.07
C HIS A 180 0.71 12.19 -18.85
N MET A 181 0.74 10.88 -18.84
CA MET A 181 0.27 10.02 -17.75
C MET A 181 1.47 9.61 -16.88
N PRO A 182 1.59 10.13 -15.65
CA PRO A 182 2.61 9.65 -14.73
C PRO A 182 2.37 8.20 -14.33
N GLU A 183 3.45 7.49 -13.96
CA GLU A 183 3.38 6.13 -13.48
C GLU A 183 3.86 6.03 -12.03
N ALA A 184 3.13 5.26 -11.22
CA ALA A 184 3.52 4.94 -9.84
C ALA A 184 4.02 3.50 -9.77
N PHE A 185 5.28 3.34 -9.36
CA PHE A 185 5.91 2.04 -9.16
C PHE A 185 6.22 1.81 -7.69
N MET A 186 5.90 0.60 -7.22
CA MET A 186 6.41 0.09 -5.96
C MET A 186 7.57 -0.86 -6.24
N LEU A 187 8.79 -0.40 -6.07
CA LEU A 187 9.99 -1.21 -6.22
C LEU A 187 10.45 -1.65 -4.83
N LEU A 188 10.33 -2.92 -4.52
CA LEU A 188 10.82 -3.51 -3.28
C LEU A 188 11.90 -4.54 -3.60
N LYS A 189 13.15 -4.15 -3.45
CA LYS A 189 14.24 -5.12 -3.38
C LYS A 189 14.34 -5.65 -1.96
N MET A 190 13.67 -6.75 -1.69
CA MET A 190 13.74 -7.46 -0.40
C MET A 190 15.10 -8.13 -0.22
N HIS A 191 16.18 -7.35 -0.07
CA HIS A 191 17.48 -7.87 0.36
C HIS A 191 17.38 -8.26 1.83
N GLY A 192 17.32 -9.55 2.11
CA GLY A 192 17.37 -10.12 3.45
C GLY A 192 16.12 -10.85 3.94
N CYS A 193 14.93 -10.49 3.52
CA CYS A 193 13.71 -11.22 3.93
C CYS A 193 13.50 -12.53 3.17
N THR A 194 14.01 -12.66 1.94
CA THR A 194 13.80 -13.85 1.12
C THR A 194 14.58 -15.09 1.59
N LYS A 195 15.66 -14.92 2.32
CA LYS A 195 16.43 -16.08 2.85
C LYS A 195 15.77 -16.77 4.03
N THR A 196 14.87 -16.09 4.73
CA THR A 196 14.21 -16.63 5.94
C THR A 196 12.81 -17.17 5.68
N LEU A 197 12.17 -16.78 4.57
CA LEU A 197 10.81 -17.20 4.23
C LEU A 197 10.74 -18.40 3.26
N ILE A 198 11.88 -18.86 2.72
CA ILE A 198 11.95 -20.03 1.82
C ILE A 198 12.64 -21.20 2.54
N GLN A 199 12.50 -21.35 3.82
CA GLN A 199 12.70 -22.66 4.43
C GLN A 199 11.41 -23.46 4.22
N PRO A 200 11.46 -24.60 3.49
CA PRO A 200 10.32 -25.47 3.44
C PRO A 200 9.99 -25.91 4.87
N MET A 201 8.73 -25.77 5.25
CA MET A 201 8.22 -26.44 6.44
C MET A 201 8.28 -27.94 6.16
N THR A 202 9.45 -28.54 6.42
CA THR A 202 9.61 -29.98 6.52
C THR A 202 9.30 -30.35 7.95
N GLY A 203 8.15 -30.97 8.16
CA GLY A 203 7.74 -31.56 9.40
C GLY A 203 6.50 -32.36 9.16
#